data_5c902d0fd164477ef7dffa77b3773b78
#
_entry.id   5c902d0fd164477ef7dffa77b3773b78
#
_cell.length_a   1.000
_cell.length_b   1.000
_cell.length_c   1.000
_cell.angle_alpha   90.00
_cell.angle_beta   90.00
_cell.angle_gamma   90.00
#
_symmetry.space_group_name_H-M   'P 1'
#
loop_
_entity.id
_entity.type
_entity.pdbx_description
1 polymer ?
#
loop_
_entity_poly.entity_id
_entity_poly.type
_entity_poly.pdbx_seq_one_letter_code
_entity_poly.pdbx_strand_id
1 'polypeptide(L)'
;MELDIKFAIADIESTTDMLERAMKLSGLLTTLFQKHGFPLIVVGGSAVEFYTEGRYMSGDIDFCRKSLNAIPSRLMQDTIAELGGKGVTRSWMICGLCVAFLGILESESILPNRELETPYGTVRMTPPELALVERVLIAYYPPSKELLVTAQKMMVAALNDENFNWDEAERLAALPDFGVLAELRKLKQEVADA
;
A
#
# COMPACT_ATOMS: atom_id res chain seq x y z
N MET A 1 7.01 -25.81 -3.05
CA MET A 1 8.41 -25.44 -2.75
C MET A 1 8.40 -24.69 -1.43
N GLU A 2 9.18 -25.15 -0.46
CA GLU A 2 9.27 -24.46 0.84
C GLU A 2 10.04 -23.15 0.64
N LEU A 3 9.54 -22.06 1.22
CA LEU A 3 10.14 -20.73 1.11
C LEU A 3 11.44 -20.70 1.93
N ASP A 4 12.58 -20.51 1.26
CA ASP A 4 13.86 -20.28 1.94
C ASP A 4 13.97 -18.80 2.34
N ILE A 5 13.72 -18.55 3.61
CA ILE A 5 13.69 -17.17 4.15
C ILE A 5 15.07 -16.52 4.10
N LYS A 6 16.16 -17.28 4.33
CA LYS A 6 17.52 -16.73 4.28
C LYS A 6 17.89 -16.29 2.86
N PHE A 7 17.54 -17.10 1.89
CA PHE A 7 17.74 -16.75 0.48
C PHE A 7 16.91 -15.51 0.11
N ALA A 8 15.63 -15.47 0.52
CA ALA A 8 14.75 -14.33 0.24
C ALA A 8 15.30 -13.02 0.85
N ILE A 9 15.78 -13.03 2.10
CA ILE A 9 16.39 -11.87 2.75
C ILE A 9 17.61 -11.40 1.97
N ALA A 10 18.53 -12.30 1.61
CA ALA A 10 19.74 -11.95 0.89
C ALA A 10 19.45 -11.36 -0.50
N ASP A 11 18.46 -11.92 -1.23
CA ASP A 11 18.01 -11.37 -2.50
C ASP A 11 17.39 -9.97 -2.34
N ILE A 12 16.49 -9.78 -1.37
CA ILE A 12 15.87 -8.50 -1.08
C ILE A 12 16.92 -7.44 -0.71
N GLU A 13 17.88 -7.76 0.15
CA GLU A 13 18.95 -6.83 0.55
C GLU A 13 19.87 -6.47 -0.61
N SER A 14 20.11 -7.38 -1.54
CA SER A 14 20.95 -7.15 -2.72
C SER A 14 20.24 -6.38 -3.84
N THR A 15 18.90 -6.29 -3.78
CA THR A 15 18.09 -5.56 -4.78
C THR A 15 18.36 -4.05 -4.65
N THR A 16 18.88 -3.43 -5.68
CA THR A 16 19.24 -1.99 -5.69
C THR A 16 18.05 -1.08 -5.97
N ASP A 17 17.10 -1.54 -6.79
CA ASP A 17 15.86 -0.83 -7.05
C ASP A 17 14.97 -0.86 -5.80
N MET A 18 14.61 0.32 -5.30
CA MET A 18 13.86 0.45 -4.03
C MET A 18 12.42 -0.03 -4.16
N LEU A 19 11.78 0.21 -5.31
CA LEU A 19 10.43 -0.27 -5.57
C LEU A 19 10.38 -1.80 -5.62
N GLU A 20 11.29 -2.41 -6.40
CA GLU A 20 11.41 -3.88 -6.48
C GLU A 20 11.70 -4.49 -5.11
N ARG A 21 12.61 -3.87 -4.33
CA ARG A 21 12.92 -4.28 -2.96
C ARG A 21 11.68 -4.24 -2.07
N ALA A 22 10.89 -3.16 -2.13
CA ALA A 22 9.66 -3.01 -1.36
C ALA A 22 8.60 -4.04 -1.76
N MET A 23 8.44 -4.30 -3.06
CA MET A 23 7.52 -5.31 -3.57
C MET A 23 7.91 -6.72 -3.11
N LYS A 24 9.19 -7.09 -3.22
CA LYS A 24 9.72 -8.39 -2.76
C LYS A 24 9.50 -8.58 -1.25
N LEU A 25 9.84 -7.56 -0.44
CA LEU A 25 9.64 -7.61 1.01
C LEU A 25 8.16 -7.72 1.36
N SER A 26 7.29 -6.99 0.67
CA SER A 26 5.84 -7.06 0.85
C SER A 26 5.29 -8.46 0.56
N GLY A 27 5.75 -9.11 -0.50
CA GLY A 27 5.38 -10.48 -0.84
C GLY A 27 5.82 -11.49 0.22
N LEU A 28 7.06 -11.37 0.71
CA LEU A 28 7.59 -12.21 1.78
C LEU A 28 6.77 -12.07 3.07
N LEU A 29 6.52 -10.84 3.53
CA LEU A 29 5.73 -10.57 4.73
C LEU A 29 4.30 -11.08 4.58
N THR A 30 3.64 -10.80 3.46
CA THR A 30 2.29 -11.29 3.20
C THR A 30 2.23 -12.82 3.28
N THR A 31 3.19 -13.52 2.67
CA THR A 31 3.26 -14.98 2.71
C THR A 31 3.44 -15.52 4.12
N LEU A 32 4.36 -14.93 4.90
CA LEU A 32 4.64 -15.37 6.27
C LEU A 32 3.43 -15.20 7.19
N PHE A 33 2.81 -14.02 7.19
CA PHE A 33 1.65 -13.76 8.04
C PHE A 33 0.40 -14.51 7.58
N GLN A 34 0.21 -14.73 6.27
CA GLN A 34 -0.92 -15.51 5.75
C GLN A 34 -0.87 -16.98 6.19
N LYS A 35 0.32 -17.60 6.29
CA LYS A 35 0.49 -18.98 6.83
C LYS A 35 -0.10 -19.13 8.24
N HIS A 36 -0.15 -18.05 8.99
CA HIS A 36 -0.70 -18.00 10.34
C HIS A 36 -2.15 -17.46 10.39
N GLY A 37 -2.79 -17.27 9.24
CA GLY A 37 -4.18 -16.78 9.16
C GLY A 37 -4.34 -15.26 9.30
N PHE A 38 -3.26 -14.47 9.10
CA PHE A 38 -3.26 -13.01 9.14
C PHE A 38 -2.92 -12.42 7.78
N PRO A 39 -3.85 -12.43 6.80
CA PRO A 39 -3.59 -11.82 5.51
C PRO A 39 -3.35 -10.30 5.66
N LEU A 40 -2.24 -9.83 5.11
CA LEU A 40 -1.86 -8.43 5.10
C LEU A 40 -2.31 -7.75 3.80
N ILE A 41 -2.53 -6.45 3.89
CA ILE A 41 -2.90 -5.58 2.77
C ILE A 41 -2.01 -4.36 2.82
N VAL A 42 -1.33 -4.04 1.73
CA VAL A 42 -0.57 -2.79 1.57
C VAL A 42 -1.56 -1.64 1.36
N VAL A 43 -1.36 -0.58 2.12
CA VAL A 43 -2.24 0.60 2.14
C VAL A 43 -1.45 1.90 2.04
N GLY A 44 -2.14 3.01 2.04
CA GLY A 44 -1.53 4.33 2.21
C GLY A 44 -0.57 4.73 1.10
N GLY A 45 0.56 5.32 1.50
CA GLY A 45 1.61 5.77 0.58
C GLY A 45 2.25 4.65 -0.22
N SER A 46 2.48 3.50 0.41
CA SER A 46 3.09 2.34 -0.23
C SER A 46 2.23 1.75 -1.36
N ALA A 47 0.90 1.74 -1.21
CA ALA A 47 0.02 1.34 -2.29
C ALA A 47 0.11 2.32 -3.47
N VAL A 48 0.18 3.64 -3.20
CA VAL A 48 0.38 4.66 -4.24
C VAL A 48 1.75 4.50 -4.92
N GLU A 49 2.81 4.19 -4.18
CA GLU A 49 4.14 3.91 -4.74
C GLU A 49 4.08 2.76 -5.75
N PHE A 50 3.39 1.68 -5.41
CA PHE A 50 3.25 0.51 -6.27
C PHE A 50 2.40 0.84 -7.53
N TYR A 51 1.29 1.55 -7.38
CA TYR A 51 0.45 1.97 -8.51
C TYR A 51 1.11 2.99 -9.43
N THR A 52 1.97 3.83 -8.90
CA THR A 52 2.71 4.84 -9.68
C THR A 52 4.05 4.34 -10.21
N GLU A 53 4.35 3.04 -10.04
CA GLU A 53 5.60 2.41 -10.48
C GLU A 53 6.84 3.20 -9.98
N GLY A 54 6.82 3.59 -8.70
CA GLY A 54 7.90 4.33 -8.05
C GLY A 54 8.03 5.80 -8.46
N ARG A 55 7.11 6.36 -9.26
CA ARG A 55 7.08 7.80 -9.52
C ARG A 55 6.79 8.64 -8.26
N TYR A 56 6.17 8.03 -7.28
CA TYR A 56 6.07 8.48 -5.91
C TYR A 56 6.76 7.47 -5.01
N MET A 57 7.55 7.94 -4.04
CA MET A 57 8.20 7.08 -3.05
C MET A 57 7.64 7.38 -1.66
N SER A 58 7.14 6.35 -0.99
CA SER A 58 6.53 6.46 0.33
C SER A 58 7.56 6.60 1.44
N GLY A 59 8.66 5.89 1.35
CA GLY A 59 9.67 5.81 2.41
C GLY A 59 9.41 4.71 3.45
N ASP A 60 8.20 4.20 3.55
CA ASP A 60 7.81 3.08 4.40
C ASP A 60 6.81 2.16 3.69
N ILE A 61 6.60 0.97 4.23
CA ILE A 61 5.60 0.02 3.75
C ILE A 61 4.55 -0.13 4.83
N ASP A 62 3.34 0.34 4.53
CA ASP A 62 2.21 0.31 5.44
C ASP A 62 1.33 -0.92 5.21
N PHE A 63 1.12 -1.71 6.25
CA PHE A 63 0.22 -2.86 6.23
C PHE A 63 -0.97 -2.68 7.16
N CYS A 64 -2.14 -3.04 6.64
CA CYS A 64 -3.35 -3.33 7.40
C CYS A 64 -3.72 -4.81 7.29
N ARG A 65 -4.66 -5.26 8.12
CA ARG A 65 -5.27 -6.59 8.07
C ARG A 65 -6.79 -6.47 7.95
N LYS A 66 -7.43 -7.46 7.31
CA LYS A 66 -8.89 -7.57 7.29
C LYS A 66 -9.46 -8.25 8.54
N SER A 67 -8.65 -9.08 9.21
CA SER A 67 -9.09 -9.82 10.40
C SER A 67 -9.31 -8.87 11.58
N LEU A 68 -10.43 -9.06 12.29
CA LEU A 68 -10.68 -8.41 13.58
C LEU A 68 -9.71 -8.89 14.66
N ASN A 69 -9.20 -10.11 14.55
CA ASN A 69 -8.22 -10.64 15.48
C ASN A 69 -6.88 -9.92 15.32
N ALA A 70 -6.34 -9.41 16.41
CA ALA A 70 -4.99 -8.86 16.42
C ALA A 70 -3.95 -9.94 16.14
N ILE A 71 -2.89 -9.59 15.42
CA ILE A 71 -1.72 -10.46 15.29
C ILE A 71 -1.12 -10.64 16.70
N PRO A 72 -0.97 -11.89 17.22
CA PRO A 72 -0.38 -12.11 18.53
C PRO A 72 1.02 -11.49 18.60
N SER A 73 1.31 -10.78 19.70
CA SER A 73 2.59 -10.06 19.85
C SER A 73 3.79 -10.99 19.71
N ARG A 74 3.68 -12.22 20.18
CA ARG A 74 4.75 -13.22 20.03
C ARG A 74 4.97 -13.59 18.56
N LEU A 75 3.90 -13.88 17.81
CA LEU A 75 4.00 -14.17 16.37
C LEU A 75 4.66 -13.00 15.62
N MET A 76 4.23 -11.78 15.91
CA MET A 76 4.85 -10.58 15.31
C MET A 76 6.35 -10.53 15.60
N GLN A 77 6.74 -10.65 16.86
CA GLN A 77 8.14 -10.60 17.28
C GLN A 77 8.97 -11.72 16.67
N ASP A 78 8.47 -12.96 16.72
CA ASP A 78 9.18 -14.13 16.17
C ASP A 78 9.38 -13.99 14.65
N THR A 79 8.34 -13.61 13.91
CA THR A 79 8.42 -13.40 12.45
C THR A 79 9.40 -12.27 12.09
N ILE A 80 9.32 -11.13 12.78
CA ILE A 80 10.21 -10.00 12.51
C ILE A 80 11.66 -10.33 12.88
N ALA A 81 11.87 -11.04 13.99
CA ALA A 81 13.22 -11.49 14.40
C ALA A 81 13.84 -12.47 13.38
N GLU A 82 13.05 -13.38 12.81
CA GLU A 82 13.47 -14.31 11.75
C GLU A 82 13.96 -13.56 10.51
N LEU A 83 13.34 -12.40 10.22
CA LEU A 83 13.73 -11.51 9.13
C LEU A 83 14.89 -10.55 9.48
N GLY A 84 15.47 -10.67 10.66
CA GLY A 84 16.52 -9.75 11.14
C GLY A 84 16.01 -8.33 11.40
N GLY A 85 14.70 -8.15 11.52
CA GLY A 85 14.07 -6.86 11.70
C GLY A 85 14.37 -6.24 13.05
N LYS A 86 14.48 -4.90 13.09
CA LYS A 86 14.72 -4.09 14.30
C LYS A 86 13.67 -3.01 14.40
N GLY A 87 13.09 -2.83 15.57
CA GLY A 87 12.07 -1.80 15.78
C GLY A 87 11.26 -2.01 17.04
N VAL A 88 10.17 -1.27 17.16
CA VAL A 88 9.31 -1.30 18.34
C VAL A 88 7.84 -1.26 17.93
N THR A 89 7.03 -2.07 18.59
CA THR A 89 5.56 -2.07 18.59
C THR A 89 4.89 -2.14 17.21
N ARG A 90 5.02 -1.12 16.37
CA ARG A 90 4.29 -1.02 15.09
C ARG A 90 5.17 -0.75 13.89
N SER A 91 6.40 -0.28 14.09
CA SER A 91 7.31 0.08 13.01
C SER A 91 8.64 -0.65 13.14
N TRP A 92 9.11 -1.24 12.05
CA TRP A 92 10.26 -2.12 12.02
C TRP A 92 11.13 -1.81 10.80
N MET A 93 12.44 -1.83 10.98
CA MET A 93 13.39 -1.82 9.87
C MET A 93 13.69 -3.25 9.48
N ILE A 94 13.35 -3.64 8.25
CA ILE A 94 13.55 -4.98 7.68
C ILE A 94 14.17 -4.83 6.32
N CYS A 95 15.30 -5.48 6.05
CA CYS A 95 16.03 -5.37 4.77
C CYS A 95 16.27 -3.91 4.33
N GLY A 96 16.53 -3.02 5.29
CA GLY A 96 16.77 -1.59 5.03
C GLY A 96 15.51 -0.74 4.73
N LEU A 97 14.33 -1.31 4.83
CA LEU A 97 13.05 -0.63 4.62
C LEU A 97 12.28 -0.48 5.94
N CYS A 98 11.60 0.65 6.10
CA CYS A 98 10.66 0.85 7.20
C CYS A 98 9.34 0.12 6.87
N VAL A 99 8.85 -0.67 7.82
CA VAL A 99 7.58 -1.42 7.69
C VAL A 99 6.70 -1.07 8.88
N ALA A 100 5.46 -0.68 8.63
CA ALA A 100 4.49 -0.38 9.67
C ALA A 100 3.26 -1.29 9.60
N PHE A 101 2.74 -1.70 10.78
CA PHE A 101 1.51 -2.47 10.93
C PHE A 101 0.46 -1.59 11.60
N LEU A 102 -0.44 -1.01 10.79
CA LEU A 102 -1.33 0.07 11.23
C LEU A 102 -2.58 -0.43 11.95
N GLY A 103 -3.04 -1.65 11.68
CA GLY A 103 -4.22 -2.19 12.33
C GLY A 103 -5.19 -2.89 11.37
N ILE A 104 -6.49 -2.62 11.54
CA ILE A 104 -7.56 -3.17 10.70
C ILE A 104 -7.78 -2.23 9.53
N LEU A 105 -7.95 -2.77 8.33
CA LEU A 105 -8.43 -2.00 7.19
C LEU A 105 -9.94 -1.86 7.28
N GLU A 106 -10.39 -0.64 7.50
CA GLU A 106 -11.77 -0.22 7.29
C GLU A 106 -11.84 0.32 5.86
N SER A 107 -12.61 -0.33 4.99
CA SER A 107 -12.67 0.04 3.58
C SER A 107 -14.11 0.16 3.13
N GLU A 108 -14.46 1.33 2.62
CA GLU A 108 -15.74 1.64 2.01
C GLU A 108 -15.83 1.21 0.53
N SER A 109 -14.73 0.73 -0.04
CA SER A 109 -14.71 0.23 -1.42
C SER A 109 -15.43 -1.11 -1.53
N ILE A 110 -16.29 -1.24 -2.55
CA ILE A 110 -16.95 -2.49 -2.93
C ILE A 110 -16.08 -3.36 -3.83
N LEU A 111 -14.96 -2.80 -4.34
CA LEU A 111 -14.04 -3.54 -5.20
C LEU A 111 -13.12 -4.44 -4.39
N PRO A 112 -12.67 -5.56 -4.97
CA PRO A 112 -11.67 -6.40 -4.35
C PRO A 112 -10.31 -5.68 -4.30
N ASN A 113 -9.47 -6.08 -3.35
CA ASN A 113 -8.07 -5.65 -3.34
C ASN A 113 -7.39 -6.06 -4.64
N ARG A 114 -6.51 -5.21 -5.16
CA ARG A 114 -5.61 -5.58 -6.27
C ARG A 114 -4.53 -6.53 -5.76
N GLU A 115 -4.15 -7.46 -6.61
CA GLU A 115 -3.09 -8.42 -6.33
C GLU A 115 -1.92 -8.20 -7.28
N LEU A 116 -0.71 -8.29 -6.73
CA LEU A 116 0.55 -8.20 -7.43
C LEU A 116 1.40 -9.42 -7.09
N GLU A 117 1.79 -10.18 -8.11
CA GLU A 117 2.68 -11.33 -7.92
C GLU A 117 4.13 -10.87 -7.74
N THR A 118 4.81 -11.45 -6.76
CA THR A 118 6.22 -11.26 -6.50
C THR A 118 6.94 -12.60 -6.37
N PRO A 119 8.28 -12.65 -6.43
CA PRO A 119 9.01 -13.91 -6.24
C PRO A 119 8.73 -14.62 -4.91
N TYR A 120 8.26 -13.87 -3.89
CA TYR A 120 8.05 -14.38 -2.53
C TYR A 120 6.59 -14.47 -2.10
N GLY A 121 5.66 -14.17 -2.99
CA GLY A 121 4.23 -14.31 -2.77
C GLY A 121 3.41 -13.18 -3.36
N THR A 122 2.10 -13.30 -3.24
CA THR A 122 1.13 -12.34 -3.75
C THR A 122 0.94 -11.20 -2.75
N VAL A 123 1.24 -9.98 -3.17
CA VAL A 123 0.93 -8.75 -2.42
C VAL A 123 -0.50 -8.35 -2.71
N ARG A 124 -1.28 -8.10 -1.65
CA ARG A 124 -2.60 -7.47 -1.76
C ARG A 124 -2.50 -6.00 -1.43
N MET A 125 -3.14 -5.17 -2.24
CA MET A 125 -3.15 -3.72 -2.07
C MET A 125 -4.58 -3.21 -2.00
N THR A 126 -4.82 -2.12 -1.27
CA THR A 126 -6.09 -1.40 -1.34
C THR A 126 -6.43 -1.08 -2.81
N PRO A 127 -7.71 -1.08 -3.22
CA PRO A 127 -8.07 -0.74 -4.60
C PRO A 127 -7.54 0.64 -5.00
N PRO A 128 -7.08 0.83 -6.26
CA PRO A 128 -6.51 2.10 -6.70
C PRO A 128 -7.52 3.26 -6.64
N GLU A 129 -8.81 2.96 -6.77
CA GLU A 129 -9.91 3.92 -6.63
C GLU A 129 -9.94 4.52 -5.22
N LEU A 130 -9.86 3.67 -4.20
CA LEU A 130 -9.79 4.10 -2.80
C LEU A 130 -8.49 4.85 -2.53
N ALA A 131 -7.36 4.32 -2.99
CA ALA A 131 -6.06 4.98 -2.83
C ALA A 131 -6.04 6.39 -3.45
N LEU A 132 -6.65 6.58 -4.62
CA LEU A 132 -6.77 7.91 -5.24
C LEU A 132 -7.64 8.85 -4.40
N VAL A 133 -8.82 8.40 -3.96
CA VAL A 133 -9.75 9.24 -3.18
C VAL A 133 -9.11 9.66 -1.85
N GLU A 134 -8.42 8.75 -1.15
CA GLU A 134 -7.65 9.08 0.06
C GLU A 134 -6.55 10.13 -0.22
N ARG A 135 -5.83 10.02 -1.34
CA ARG A 135 -4.81 11.01 -1.71
C ARG A 135 -5.41 12.38 -2.00
N VAL A 136 -6.56 12.43 -2.67
CA VAL A 136 -7.31 13.69 -2.88
C VAL A 136 -7.74 14.27 -1.55
N LEU A 137 -8.32 13.49 -0.65
CA LEU A 137 -8.75 13.95 0.67
C LEU A 137 -7.60 14.62 1.44
N ILE A 138 -6.49 13.92 1.62
CA ILE A 138 -5.36 14.47 2.40
C ILE A 138 -4.63 15.62 1.70
N ALA A 139 -4.77 15.77 0.38
CA ALA A 139 -4.19 16.87 -0.37
C ALA A 139 -4.98 18.18 -0.20
N TYR A 140 -6.28 18.08 -0.03
CA TYR A 140 -7.16 19.24 0.04
C TYR A 140 -7.61 19.58 1.48
N TYR A 141 -7.51 18.62 2.43
CA TYR A 141 -8.02 18.81 3.79
C TYR A 141 -7.05 18.30 4.88
N PRO A 142 -6.19 19.17 5.46
CA PRO A 142 -5.94 20.57 5.09
C PRO A 142 -5.13 20.67 3.79
N PRO A 143 -5.27 21.80 3.04
CA PRO A 143 -4.58 21.94 1.76
C PRO A 143 -3.05 21.81 1.89
N SER A 144 -2.45 20.94 1.07
CA SER A 144 -1.01 20.69 1.05
C SER A 144 -0.50 20.58 -0.39
N LYS A 145 0.44 21.46 -0.78
CA LYS A 145 1.05 21.41 -2.11
C LYS A 145 1.84 20.12 -2.35
N GLU A 146 2.50 19.61 -1.33
CA GLU A 146 3.29 18.38 -1.40
C GLU A 146 2.39 17.16 -1.62
N LEU A 147 1.31 17.05 -0.84
CA LEU A 147 0.34 15.97 -0.96
C LEU A 147 -0.46 16.06 -2.26
N LEU A 148 -0.68 17.28 -2.80
CA LEU A 148 -1.32 17.46 -4.09
C LEU A 148 -0.47 16.86 -5.23
N VAL A 149 0.85 16.98 -5.18
CA VAL A 149 1.74 16.34 -6.16
C VAL A 149 1.58 14.80 -6.11
N THR A 150 1.40 14.23 -4.93
CA THR A 150 1.15 12.79 -4.79
C THR A 150 -0.21 12.40 -5.38
N ALA A 151 -1.26 13.18 -5.11
CA ALA A 151 -2.58 12.97 -5.69
C ALA A 151 -2.55 13.09 -7.23
N GLN A 152 -1.79 14.05 -7.78
CA GLN A 152 -1.59 14.21 -9.23
C GLN A 152 -0.90 12.97 -9.84
N LYS A 153 0.16 12.46 -9.22
CA LYS A 153 0.86 11.25 -9.68
C LYS A 153 -0.07 10.03 -9.69
N MET A 154 -0.88 9.87 -8.64
CA MET A 154 -1.86 8.79 -8.59
C MET A 154 -2.98 8.99 -9.63
N MET A 155 -3.40 10.23 -9.88
CA MET A 155 -4.37 10.57 -10.93
C MET A 155 -3.84 10.20 -12.33
N VAL A 156 -2.55 10.48 -12.61
CA VAL A 156 -1.90 10.05 -13.87
C VAL A 156 -1.91 8.53 -14.00
N ALA A 157 -1.60 7.80 -12.92
CA ALA A 157 -1.65 6.34 -12.93
C ALA A 157 -3.08 5.83 -13.20
N ALA A 158 -4.08 6.42 -12.55
CA ALA A 158 -5.49 6.07 -12.74
C ALA A 158 -5.99 6.36 -14.17
N LEU A 159 -5.56 7.45 -14.79
CA LEU A 159 -5.93 7.79 -16.18
C LEU A 159 -5.30 6.84 -17.20
N ASN A 160 -4.19 6.19 -16.88
CA ASN A 160 -3.50 5.23 -17.73
C ASN A 160 -3.87 3.75 -17.43
N ASP A 161 -4.65 3.48 -16.39
CA ASP A 161 -5.12 2.13 -16.07
C ASP A 161 -6.49 1.89 -16.73
N GLU A 162 -6.53 1.07 -17.78
CA GLU A 162 -7.78 0.71 -18.50
C GLU A 162 -8.79 0.01 -17.59
N ASN A 163 -8.35 -0.58 -16.48
CA ASN A 163 -9.20 -1.27 -15.51
C ASN A 163 -9.61 -0.40 -14.33
N PHE A 164 -9.26 0.90 -14.34
CA PHE A 164 -9.66 1.80 -13.27
C PHE A 164 -11.14 2.11 -13.31
N ASN A 165 -11.84 1.89 -12.20
CA ASN A 165 -13.29 2.08 -12.10
C ASN A 165 -13.63 3.50 -11.62
N TRP A 166 -13.88 4.41 -12.58
CA TRP A 166 -14.21 5.80 -12.29
C TRP A 166 -15.54 5.96 -11.54
N ASP A 167 -16.53 5.10 -11.79
CA ASP A 167 -17.82 5.16 -11.11
C ASP A 167 -17.64 4.86 -9.61
N GLU A 168 -16.78 3.90 -9.27
CA GLU A 168 -16.45 3.58 -7.89
C GLU A 168 -15.64 4.70 -7.22
N ALA A 169 -14.66 5.27 -7.92
CA ALA A 169 -13.88 6.39 -7.39
C ALA A 169 -14.80 7.60 -7.08
N GLU A 170 -15.73 7.94 -7.98
CA GLU A 170 -16.68 9.02 -7.74
C GLU A 170 -17.69 8.68 -6.63
N ARG A 171 -18.15 7.42 -6.55
CA ARG A 171 -19.00 6.95 -5.46
C ARG A 171 -18.31 7.13 -4.09
N LEU A 172 -17.06 6.67 -3.99
CA LEU A 172 -16.25 6.81 -2.78
C LEU A 172 -16.06 8.29 -2.42
N ALA A 173 -15.65 9.10 -3.39
CA ALA A 173 -15.41 10.54 -3.18
C ALA A 173 -16.67 11.31 -2.75
N ALA A 174 -17.86 10.80 -3.07
CA ALA A 174 -19.15 11.37 -2.66
C ALA A 174 -19.59 10.95 -1.26
N LEU A 175 -18.98 9.92 -0.65
CA LEU A 175 -19.33 9.48 0.70
C LEU A 175 -19.02 10.59 1.72
N PRO A 176 -19.82 10.71 2.81
CA PRO A 176 -19.61 11.72 3.84
C PRO A 176 -18.21 11.69 4.46
N ASP A 177 -17.61 10.48 4.59
CA ASP A 177 -16.29 10.29 5.19
C ASP A 177 -15.16 10.84 4.32
N PHE A 178 -15.37 10.96 3.02
CA PHE A 178 -14.43 11.57 2.09
C PHE A 178 -14.84 13.00 1.69
N GLY A 179 -16.03 13.18 1.11
CA GLY A 179 -16.59 14.48 0.75
C GLY A 179 -15.76 15.28 -0.26
N VAL A 180 -15.03 14.61 -1.18
CA VAL A 180 -14.05 15.22 -2.08
C VAL A 180 -14.40 15.05 -3.57
N LEU A 181 -15.65 14.84 -3.91
CA LEU A 181 -16.05 14.58 -5.29
C LEU A 181 -15.73 15.76 -6.23
N ALA A 182 -15.91 16.99 -5.75
CA ALA A 182 -15.62 18.19 -6.55
C ALA A 182 -14.11 18.31 -6.82
N GLU A 183 -13.29 18.08 -5.80
CA GLU A 183 -11.83 18.10 -5.87
C GLU A 183 -11.29 16.99 -6.78
N LEU A 184 -11.85 15.77 -6.68
CA LEU A 184 -11.50 14.64 -7.53
C LEU A 184 -11.74 14.97 -9.01
N ARG A 185 -12.92 15.49 -9.35
CA ARG A 185 -13.27 15.87 -10.73
C ARG A 185 -12.42 17.01 -11.25
N LYS A 186 -12.15 18.01 -10.42
CA LYS A 186 -11.27 19.12 -10.76
C LYS A 186 -9.86 18.62 -11.04
N LEU A 187 -9.29 17.81 -10.16
CA LEU A 187 -7.95 17.25 -10.34
C LEU A 187 -7.86 16.37 -11.60
N LYS A 188 -8.90 15.58 -11.88
CA LYS A 188 -8.97 14.76 -13.10
C LYS A 188 -8.88 15.62 -14.36
N GLN A 189 -9.65 16.71 -14.41
CA GLN A 189 -9.64 17.64 -15.54
C GLN A 189 -8.26 18.32 -15.70
N GLU A 190 -7.70 18.85 -14.59
CA GLU A 190 -6.40 19.53 -14.60
C GLU A 190 -5.27 18.62 -15.10
N VAL A 191 -5.29 17.33 -14.70
CA VAL A 191 -4.26 16.37 -15.11
C VAL A 191 -4.47 15.87 -16.55
N ALA A 192 -5.73 15.75 -17.00
CA ALA A 192 -6.03 15.34 -18.37
C ALA A 192 -5.69 16.41 -19.42
N ASP A 193 -5.71 17.68 -19.01
CA ASP A 193 -5.43 18.83 -19.89
C ASP A 193 -3.94 19.23 -19.92
N ALA A 194 -3.08 18.59 -19.09
CA ALA A 194 -1.66 18.92 -18.93
C ALA A 194 -0.76 18.08 -19.83
#